data_0e49feae482a20c01738be966229662a
#
_entry.id   0e49feae482a20c01738be966229662a
#
_cell.length_a   1.000
_cell.length_b   1.000
_cell.length_c   1.000
_cell.angle_alpha   90.00
_cell.angle_beta   90.00
_cell.angle_gamma   90.00
#
_symmetry.space_group_name_H-M   'P 1'
#
loop_
_entity.id
_entity.type
_entity.pdbx_description
1 polymer ?
#
loop_
_entity_poly.entity_id
_entity_poly.type
_entity_poly.pdbx_seq_one_letter_code
_entity_poly.pdbx_strand_id
1 'polypeptide(L)'
;MALQSLDIKRVSATTTPPPTVREPVTGSVAKLIDVSKCIGCKACQTACMEWNDLRDEVGTNVGVYDNPADLTEHSWTVMRFSEYENPAGDLEWLIRKDGCMHCEDPGCLKACPSPGAIVQYNNGIVDFHEENCIGCGYCVTGCPFNVPRISKKDHRAYKCTLCSDRVAVGTE
;
A
#
# COMPACT_ATOMS: atom_id res chain seq x y z
N MET A 1 7.20 -17.94 19.20
CA MET A 1 6.20 -17.08 18.54
C MET A 1 5.32 -17.98 17.68
N ALA A 2 4.02 -17.89 17.80
CA ALA A 2 3.13 -18.67 16.95
C ALA A 2 3.11 -18.02 15.55
N LEU A 3 3.37 -18.81 14.50
CA LEU A 3 3.20 -18.37 13.13
C LEU A 3 1.72 -18.01 12.91
N GLN A 4 1.45 -16.80 12.44
CA GLN A 4 0.10 -16.43 12.05
C GLN A 4 -0.19 -17.04 10.68
N SER A 5 -1.27 -17.81 10.59
CA SER A 5 -1.74 -18.30 9.31
C SER A 5 -2.38 -17.14 8.53
N LEU A 6 -1.90 -16.88 7.33
CA LEU A 6 -2.52 -15.92 6.41
C LEU A 6 -3.56 -16.65 5.54
N ASP A 7 -4.74 -16.85 6.09
CA ASP A 7 -5.84 -17.44 5.34
C ASP A 7 -6.40 -16.45 4.33
N ILE A 8 -6.53 -16.89 3.08
CA ILE A 8 -7.05 -16.03 1.99
C ILE A 8 -8.56 -15.87 2.15
N LYS A 9 -9.02 -14.65 2.33
CA LYS A 9 -10.43 -14.28 2.42
C LYS A 9 -11.07 -14.10 1.04
N ARG A 10 -10.33 -13.52 0.08
CA ARG A 10 -10.79 -13.23 -1.28
C ARG A 10 -9.68 -13.42 -2.29
N VAL A 11 -10.01 -14.09 -3.39
CA VAL A 11 -9.10 -14.35 -4.52
C VAL A 11 -9.53 -13.60 -5.78
N SER A 12 -10.83 -13.33 -5.90
CA SER A 12 -11.43 -12.65 -7.07
C SER A 12 -12.79 -12.09 -6.71
N ALA A 13 -13.19 -11.01 -7.37
CA ALA A 13 -14.52 -10.43 -7.22
C ALA A 13 -15.64 -11.36 -7.68
N THR A 14 -15.36 -12.22 -8.66
CA THR A 14 -16.35 -13.12 -9.27
C THR A 14 -16.54 -14.42 -8.51
N THR A 15 -15.54 -14.87 -7.76
CA THR A 15 -15.55 -16.18 -7.06
C THR A 15 -15.88 -16.07 -5.58
N THR A 16 -15.81 -14.87 -5.01
CA THR A 16 -16.10 -14.65 -3.59
C THR A 16 -17.25 -13.65 -3.48
N PRO A 17 -18.47 -14.12 -3.16
CA PRO A 17 -19.59 -13.21 -2.93
C PRO A 17 -19.25 -12.27 -1.76
N PRO A 18 -19.72 -11.02 -1.79
CA PRO A 18 -19.56 -10.11 -0.67
C PRO A 18 -20.19 -10.73 0.58
N PRO A 19 -19.55 -10.64 1.74
CA PRO A 19 -20.12 -11.16 2.96
C PRO A 19 -21.43 -10.41 3.27
N THR A 20 -22.50 -11.16 3.46
CA THR A 20 -23.82 -10.60 3.82
C THR A 20 -23.87 -10.16 5.27
N VAL A 21 -22.95 -10.62 6.09
CA VAL A 21 -22.78 -10.21 7.48
C VAL A 21 -21.29 -9.93 7.71
N ARG A 22 -20.98 -8.76 8.28
CA ARG A 22 -19.63 -8.44 8.74
C ARG A 22 -19.40 -9.14 10.07
N GLU A 23 -18.67 -10.25 10.03
CA GLU A 23 -18.13 -10.81 11.26
C GLU A 23 -16.98 -9.93 11.74
N PRO A 24 -16.86 -9.65 13.06
CA PRO A 24 -15.72 -8.94 13.60
C PRO A 24 -14.46 -9.75 13.28
N VAL A 25 -13.53 -9.15 12.53
CA VAL A 25 -12.25 -9.79 12.21
C VAL A 25 -11.39 -9.73 13.47
N THR A 26 -11.25 -10.85 14.15
CA THR A 26 -10.30 -11.00 15.26
C THR A 26 -8.90 -11.13 14.68
N GLY A 27 -8.00 -10.21 15.07
CA GLY A 27 -6.61 -10.23 14.60
C GLY A 27 -6.36 -9.40 13.33
N SER A 28 -7.17 -8.38 13.05
CA SER A 28 -6.89 -7.43 11.98
C SER A 28 -5.59 -6.68 12.21
N VAL A 29 -4.81 -6.53 11.14
CA VAL A 29 -3.60 -5.70 11.12
C VAL A 29 -3.91 -4.39 10.41
N ALA A 30 -3.50 -3.28 11.01
CA ALA A 30 -3.68 -1.95 10.46
C ALA A 30 -2.44 -1.07 10.69
N LYS A 31 -2.28 -0.05 9.85
CA LYS A 31 -1.30 1.02 10.05
C LYS A 31 -1.95 2.20 10.73
N LEU A 32 -1.39 2.63 11.86
CA LEU A 32 -1.72 3.93 12.43
C LEU A 32 -0.78 4.98 11.81
N ILE A 33 -1.34 5.99 11.18
CA ILE A 33 -0.61 7.14 10.64
C ILE A 33 -1.08 8.39 11.39
N ASP A 34 -0.29 8.79 12.39
CA ASP A 34 -0.57 9.98 13.18
C ASP A 34 0.15 11.19 12.57
N VAL A 35 -0.58 11.94 11.75
CA VAL A 35 -0.02 13.12 11.05
C VAL A 35 0.31 14.26 12.02
N SER A 36 -0.30 14.29 13.20
CA SER A 36 -0.03 15.34 14.20
C SER A 36 1.34 15.19 14.87
N LYS A 37 1.91 13.98 14.84
CA LYS A 37 3.21 13.64 15.41
C LYS A 37 4.30 13.44 14.34
N CYS A 38 3.92 13.47 13.08
CA CYS A 38 4.85 13.21 11.99
C CYS A 38 5.80 14.38 11.80
N ILE A 39 7.11 14.13 11.89
CA ILE A 39 8.17 15.12 11.66
C ILE A 39 8.79 15.02 10.26
N GLY A 40 8.27 14.17 9.38
CA GLY A 40 8.76 14.03 8.01
C GLY A 40 10.15 13.41 7.87
N CYS A 41 10.63 12.67 8.85
CA CYS A 41 12.00 12.11 8.85
C CYS A 41 12.25 11.03 7.78
N LYS A 42 11.21 10.57 7.06
CA LYS A 42 11.26 9.53 6.00
C LYS A 42 11.75 8.13 6.46
N ALA A 43 11.93 7.89 7.75
CA ALA A 43 12.35 6.59 8.25
C ALA A 43 11.41 5.44 7.81
N CYS A 44 10.09 5.68 7.78
CA CYS A 44 9.12 4.70 7.30
C CYS A 44 9.26 4.40 5.80
N GLN A 45 9.67 5.37 4.99
CA GLN A 45 9.97 5.20 3.57
C GLN A 45 11.24 4.37 3.40
N THR A 46 12.31 4.72 4.10
CA THR A 46 13.59 4.00 4.06
C THR A 46 13.45 2.55 4.56
N ALA A 47 12.72 2.34 5.67
CA ALA A 47 12.49 1.01 6.20
C ALA A 47 11.68 0.12 5.24
N CYS A 48 10.70 0.69 4.52
CA CYS A 48 9.96 -0.03 3.49
C CYS A 48 10.87 -0.44 2.33
N MET A 49 11.72 0.48 1.87
CA MET A 49 12.66 0.24 0.78
C MET A 49 13.70 -0.82 1.17
N GLU A 50 14.25 -0.72 2.37
CA GLU A 50 15.27 -1.66 2.85
C GLU A 50 14.72 -3.08 3.01
N TRP A 51 13.53 -3.21 3.61
CA TRP A 51 12.92 -4.52 3.83
C TRP A 51 12.51 -5.24 2.53
N ASN A 52 11.99 -4.48 1.56
CA ASN A 52 11.46 -5.05 0.31
C ASN A 52 12.49 -4.97 -0.85
N ASP A 53 13.74 -4.64 -0.57
CA ASP A 53 14.83 -4.52 -1.56
C ASP A 53 14.50 -3.56 -2.74
N LEU A 54 13.88 -2.43 -2.43
CA LEU A 54 13.40 -1.45 -3.41
C LEU A 54 14.38 -0.28 -3.54
N ARG A 55 15.64 -0.54 -3.89
CA ARG A 55 16.73 0.44 -3.72
C ARG A 55 16.93 1.42 -4.87
N ASP A 56 16.31 1.20 -6.01
CA ASP A 56 16.71 1.86 -7.26
C ASP A 56 16.08 3.25 -7.50
N GLU A 57 15.20 3.74 -6.61
CA GLU A 57 14.34 4.89 -6.91
C GLU A 57 14.65 6.18 -6.13
N VAL A 58 15.64 6.16 -5.24
CA VAL A 58 16.09 7.39 -4.56
C VAL A 58 16.97 8.16 -5.51
N GLY A 59 16.35 8.87 -6.42
CA GLY A 59 17.03 9.71 -7.39
C GLY A 59 17.60 10.99 -6.80
N THR A 60 18.18 11.80 -7.68
CA THR A 60 18.66 13.15 -7.34
C THR A 60 17.50 14.01 -6.88
N ASN A 61 17.68 14.71 -5.75
CA ASN A 61 16.69 15.67 -5.28
C ASN A 61 16.61 16.84 -6.26
N VAL A 62 15.38 17.14 -6.71
CA VAL A 62 15.10 18.24 -7.66
C VAL A 62 14.57 19.49 -6.97
N GLY A 63 14.83 19.67 -5.69
CA GLY A 63 14.45 20.85 -4.92
C GLY A 63 13.08 20.78 -4.24
N VAL A 64 12.46 19.60 -4.21
CA VAL A 64 11.23 19.35 -3.45
C VAL A 64 11.49 18.33 -2.34
N TYR A 65 10.72 18.41 -1.26
CA TYR A 65 10.87 17.48 -0.13
C TYR A 65 10.39 16.07 -0.44
N ASP A 66 9.42 15.93 -1.36
CA ASP A 66 8.96 14.63 -1.84
C ASP A 66 10.07 14.01 -2.71
N ASN A 67 10.60 12.87 -2.29
CA ASN A 67 11.58 12.11 -3.07
C ASN A 67 11.44 10.62 -2.73
N PRO A 68 11.03 9.79 -3.70
CA PRO A 68 10.57 10.18 -5.05
C PRO A 68 9.28 11.03 -5.02
N ALA A 69 8.99 11.69 -6.11
CA ALA A 69 7.86 12.62 -6.22
C ALA A 69 6.50 11.93 -6.19
N ASP A 70 6.43 10.62 -6.47
CA ASP A 70 5.21 9.81 -6.43
C ASP A 70 5.53 8.38 -6.03
N LEU A 71 4.49 7.58 -5.75
CA LEU A 71 4.60 6.14 -5.64
C LEU A 71 5.06 5.56 -6.98
N THR A 72 5.94 4.57 -6.91
CA THR A 72 6.45 3.83 -8.07
C THR A 72 6.42 2.32 -7.78
N GLU A 73 6.76 1.50 -8.76
CA GLU A 73 6.94 0.06 -8.56
C GLU A 73 8.04 -0.28 -7.55
N HIS A 74 8.98 0.66 -7.31
CA HIS A 74 10.09 0.53 -6.36
C HIS A 74 9.98 1.46 -5.15
N SER A 75 8.90 2.24 -5.04
CA SER A 75 8.62 3.13 -3.91
C SER A 75 7.16 2.99 -3.48
N TRP A 76 6.91 2.05 -2.58
CA TRP A 76 5.56 1.69 -2.13
C TRP A 76 5.06 2.57 -0.98
N THR A 77 5.92 3.40 -0.45
CA THR A 77 5.65 4.38 0.61
C THR A 77 6.40 5.66 0.31
N VAL A 78 5.70 6.77 0.29
CA VAL A 78 6.27 8.10 0.04
C VAL A 78 5.76 9.07 1.11
N MET A 79 6.65 9.93 1.59
CA MET A 79 6.26 11.05 2.45
C MET A 79 5.92 12.25 1.60
N ARG A 80 4.72 12.77 1.77
CA ARG A 80 4.20 13.98 1.11
C ARG A 80 4.33 15.17 2.03
N PHE A 81 4.79 16.25 1.47
CA PHE A 81 4.92 17.53 2.15
C PHE A 81 4.06 18.56 1.42
N SER A 82 3.11 19.14 2.13
CA SER A 82 2.24 20.19 1.58
C SER A 82 2.32 21.41 2.48
N GLU A 83 2.59 22.56 1.87
CA GLU A 83 2.61 23.85 2.53
C GLU A 83 1.29 24.56 2.22
N TYR A 84 0.69 25.17 3.22
CA TYR A 84 -0.50 25.98 3.04
C TYR A 84 -0.53 27.15 4.05
N GLU A 85 -1.19 28.20 3.67
CA GLU A 85 -1.42 29.35 4.52
C GLU A 85 -2.74 29.16 5.26
N ASN A 86 -2.71 29.26 6.58
CA ASN A 86 -3.91 29.17 7.38
C ASN A 86 -4.74 30.47 7.33
N PRO A 87 -5.98 30.50 7.82
CA PRO A 87 -6.82 31.70 7.80
C PRO A 87 -6.23 32.92 8.58
N ALA A 88 -5.24 32.69 9.42
CA ALA A 88 -4.55 33.76 10.16
C ALA A 88 -3.33 34.33 9.39
N GLY A 89 -2.98 33.74 8.24
CA GLY A 89 -1.84 34.14 7.42
C GLY A 89 -0.53 33.44 7.79
N ASP A 90 -0.57 32.43 8.66
CA ASP A 90 0.62 31.69 9.05
C ASP A 90 0.84 30.51 8.11
N LEU A 91 2.13 30.21 7.80
CA LEU A 91 2.50 29.04 7.03
C LEU A 91 2.39 27.77 7.90
N GLU A 92 1.64 26.79 7.42
CA GLU A 92 1.52 25.48 8.03
C GLU A 92 1.98 24.37 7.09
N TRP A 93 2.51 23.30 7.66
CA TRP A 93 2.95 22.11 6.94
C TRP A 93 2.06 20.93 7.27
N LEU A 94 1.53 20.32 6.22
CA LEU A 94 0.88 19.00 6.32
C LEU A 94 1.87 17.94 5.81
N ILE A 95 2.33 17.11 6.72
CA ILE A 95 3.26 16.03 6.40
C ILE A 95 2.49 14.72 6.58
N ARG A 96 2.39 13.92 5.52
CA ARG A 96 1.67 12.64 5.56
C ARG A 96 2.39 11.53 4.83
N LYS A 97 2.21 10.31 5.32
CA LYS A 97 2.61 9.10 4.63
C LYS A 97 1.59 8.77 3.54
N ASP A 98 2.06 8.57 2.32
CA ASP A 98 1.28 8.06 1.20
C ASP A 98 1.61 6.59 0.92
N GLY A 99 0.61 5.79 0.59
CA GLY A 99 0.75 4.37 0.33
C GLY A 99 -0.58 3.63 0.41
N CYS A 100 -0.55 2.30 0.29
CA CYS A 100 -1.77 1.49 0.30
C CYS A 100 -2.50 1.56 1.64
N MET A 101 -3.83 1.71 1.58
CA MET A 101 -4.72 1.74 2.75
C MET A 101 -5.19 0.35 3.18
N HIS A 102 -4.92 -0.70 2.41
CA HIS A 102 -5.40 -2.07 2.66
C HIS A 102 -6.90 -2.09 2.98
N CYS A 103 -7.70 -1.62 2.01
CA CYS A 103 -9.15 -1.39 2.16
C CYS A 103 -9.87 -2.66 2.59
N GLU A 104 -10.88 -2.53 3.44
CA GLU A 104 -11.78 -3.63 3.82
C GLU A 104 -12.52 -4.18 2.60
N ASP A 105 -12.88 -3.29 1.67
CA ASP A 105 -13.53 -3.62 0.41
C ASP A 105 -12.66 -3.10 -0.77
N PRO A 106 -11.63 -3.87 -1.18
CA PRO A 106 -10.59 -3.38 -2.08
C PRO A 106 -11.06 -3.28 -3.53
N GLY A 107 -11.23 -2.05 -4.04
CA GLY A 107 -11.61 -1.78 -5.42
C GLY A 107 -10.59 -2.32 -6.44
N CYS A 108 -9.30 -2.33 -6.10
CA CYS A 108 -8.26 -2.91 -6.94
C CYS A 108 -8.43 -4.43 -7.15
N LEU A 109 -8.86 -5.17 -6.11
CA LEU A 109 -9.16 -6.60 -6.23
C LEU A 109 -10.40 -6.82 -7.09
N LYS A 110 -11.45 -6.01 -6.86
CA LYS A 110 -12.69 -6.12 -7.66
C LYS A 110 -12.48 -5.84 -9.14
N ALA A 111 -11.56 -4.94 -9.46
CA ALA A 111 -11.23 -4.60 -10.84
C ALA A 111 -10.29 -5.61 -11.51
N CYS A 112 -9.64 -6.48 -10.74
CA CYS A 112 -8.65 -7.41 -11.28
C CYS A 112 -9.34 -8.59 -12.00
N PRO A 113 -9.06 -8.80 -13.31
CA PRO A 113 -9.61 -9.92 -14.06
C PRO A 113 -8.83 -11.23 -13.86
N SER A 114 -7.62 -11.16 -13.25
CA SER A 114 -6.76 -12.33 -13.06
C SER A 114 -6.94 -12.90 -11.66
N PRO A 115 -7.55 -14.10 -11.53
CA PRO A 115 -7.72 -14.72 -10.22
C PRO A 115 -6.37 -15.00 -9.55
N GLY A 116 -6.27 -14.66 -8.27
CA GLY A 116 -5.06 -14.86 -7.48
C GLY A 116 -3.96 -13.83 -7.67
N ALA A 117 -4.08 -12.88 -8.64
CA ALA A 117 -3.13 -11.79 -8.77
C ALA A 117 -3.26 -10.74 -7.66
N ILE A 118 -4.46 -10.58 -7.14
CA ILE A 118 -4.73 -9.76 -5.95
C ILE A 118 -5.53 -10.61 -4.98
N VAL A 119 -5.06 -10.70 -3.76
CA VAL A 119 -5.71 -11.45 -2.70
C VAL A 119 -6.00 -10.56 -1.49
N GLN A 120 -7.01 -10.91 -0.72
CA GLN A 120 -7.25 -10.31 0.58
C GLN A 120 -7.18 -11.41 1.63
N TYR A 121 -6.29 -11.25 2.59
CA TYR A 121 -6.15 -12.17 3.72
C TYR A 121 -7.18 -11.86 4.82
N ASN A 122 -7.43 -12.83 5.70
CA ASN A 122 -8.37 -12.71 6.81
C ASN A 122 -8.03 -11.56 7.78
N ASN A 123 -6.74 -11.25 7.93
CA ASN A 123 -6.27 -10.15 8.77
C ASN A 123 -6.44 -8.76 8.13
N GLY A 124 -7.04 -8.67 6.94
CA GLY A 124 -7.31 -7.43 6.23
C GLY A 124 -6.23 -6.99 5.25
N ILE A 125 -5.08 -7.66 5.22
CA ILE A 125 -4.02 -7.34 4.25
C ILE A 125 -4.52 -7.64 2.83
N VAL A 126 -4.37 -6.65 1.94
CA VAL A 126 -4.58 -6.82 0.50
C VAL A 126 -3.21 -6.95 -0.14
N ASP A 127 -2.91 -8.08 -0.74
CA ASP A 127 -1.60 -8.38 -1.31
C ASP A 127 -1.65 -8.58 -2.82
N PHE A 128 -0.52 -8.36 -3.48
CA PHE A 128 -0.35 -8.53 -4.92
C PHE A 128 0.64 -9.67 -5.17
N HIS A 129 0.23 -10.60 -5.99
CA HIS A 129 1.01 -11.75 -6.43
C HIS A 129 1.39 -11.52 -7.90
N GLU A 130 2.59 -11.01 -8.09
CA GLU A 130 3.07 -10.61 -9.41
C GLU A 130 3.14 -11.78 -10.40
N GLU A 131 3.34 -13.01 -9.93
CA GLU A 131 3.37 -14.21 -10.76
C GLU A 131 2.05 -14.48 -11.49
N ASN A 132 0.93 -14.04 -10.90
CA ASN A 132 -0.40 -14.17 -11.47
C ASN A 132 -0.88 -12.91 -12.22
N CYS A 133 -0.06 -11.83 -12.20
CA CYS A 133 -0.43 -10.55 -12.77
C CYS A 133 -0.23 -10.57 -14.30
N ILE A 134 -1.26 -10.11 -15.03
CA ILE A 134 -1.24 -9.99 -16.51
C ILE A 134 -0.94 -8.57 -16.99
N GLY A 135 -0.68 -7.62 -16.09
CA GLY A 135 -0.28 -6.26 -16.45
C GLY A 135 -1.37 -5.36 -17.05
N CYS A 136 -2.64 -5.71 -16.93
CA CYS A 136 -3.75 -5.00 -17.59
C CYS A 136 -4.02 -3.58 -17.04
N GLY A 137 -3.52 -3.23 -15.85
CA GLY A 137 -3.67 -1.91 -15.23
C GLY A 137 -5.02 -1.60 -14.59
N TYR A 138 -6.00 -2.50 -14.62
CA TYR A 138 -7.33 -2.24 -14.04
C TYR A 138 -7.30 -1.99 -12.54
N CYS A 139 -6.33 -2.53 -11.82
CA CYS A 139 -6.12 -2.24 -10.40
C CYS A 139 -5.74 -0.78 -10.14
N VAL A 140 -5.09 -0.10 -11.09
CA VAL A 140 -4.76 1.33 -11.01
C VAL A 140 -6.03 2.15 -11.06
N THR A 141 -6.89 1.93 -12.07
CA THR A 141 -8.16 2.64 -12.22
C THR A 141 -9.18 2.26 -11.16
N GLY A 142 -9.13 1.03 -10.64
CA GLY A 142 -9.99 0.56 -9.57
C GLY A 142 -9.61 1.06 -8.17
N CYS A 143 -8.45 1.67 -8.01
CA CYS A 143 -7.99 2.21 -6.72
C CYS A 143 -8.34 3.69 -6.59
N PRO A 144 -9.23 4.10 -5.65
CA PRO A 144 -9.59 5.51 -5.48
C PRO A 144 -8.43 6.37 -4.97
N PHE A 145 -7.38 5.74 -4.44
CA PHE A 145 -6.19 6.41 -3.91
C PHE A 145 -5.03 6.42 -4.91
N ASN A 146 -5.21 5.88 -6.12
CA ASN A 146 -4.19 5.81 -7.16
C ASN A 146 -2.85 5.20 -6.64
N VAL A 147 -2.92 4.09 -5.90
CA VAL A 147 -1.73 3.48 -5.28
C VAL A 147 -0.99 2.49 -6.17
N PRO A 148 -1.65 1.50 -6.83
CA PRO A 148 -0.93 0.52 -7.63
C PRO A 148 -0.13 1.18 -8.76
N ARG A 149 1.06 0.63 -9.01
CA ARG A 149 1.93 1.06 -10.13
C ARG A 149 2.27 -0.14 -11.01
N ILE A 150 2.25 0.08 -12.31
CA ILE A 150 2.66 -0.93 -13.29
C ILE A 150 4.13 -0.69 -13.59
N SER A 151 4.94 -1.71 -13.36
CA SER A 151 6.36 -1.68 -13.71
C SER A 151 6.55 -1.66 -15.22
N LYS A 152 7.46 -0.80 -15.66
CA LYS A 152 7.85 -0.71 -17.08
C LYS A 152 8.75 -1.86 -17.51
N LYS A 153 9.37 -2.55 -16.54
CA LYS A 153 10.35 -3.60 -16.79
C LYS A 153 9.69 -4.94 -17.10
N ASP A 154 8.69 -5.32 -16.30
CA ASP A 154 8.05 -6.63 -16.37
C ASP A 154 6.53 -6.55 -16.60
N HIS A 155 5.99 -5.33 -16.70
CA HIS A 155 4.56 -5.05 -16.92
C HIS A 155 3.63 -5.62 -15.82
N ARG A 156 4.14 -5.78 -14.60
CA ARG A 156 3.37 -6.26 -13.45
C ARG A 156 2.99 -5.13 -12.51
N ALA A 157 1.97 -5.36 -11.70
CA ALA A 157 1.47 -4.37 -10.74
C ALA A 157 2.14 -4.55 -9.37
N TYR A 158 2.55 -3.44 -8.78
CA TYR A 158 3.20 -3.38 -7.48
C TYR A 158 2.54 -2.37 -6.55
N LYS A 159 2.55 -2.66 -5.26
CA LYS A 159 2.15 -1.75 -4.19
C LYS A 159 2.64 -2.26 -2.83
N CYS A 160 2.44 -1.47 -1.78
CA CYS A 160 2.70 -1.89 -0.40
C CYS A 160 1.97 -3.20 -0.06
N THR A 161 2.71 -4.19 0.45
CA THR A 161 2.23 -5.51 0.90
C THR A 161 1.83 -5.52 2.38
N LEU A 162 1.99 -4.41 3.08
CA LEU A 162 1.94 -4.30 4.55
C LEU A 162 2.92 -5.26 5.25
N CYS A 163 4.02 -5.59 4.59
CA CYS A 163 5.01 -6.56 5.05
C CYS A 163 4.34 -7.87 5.51
N SER A 164 3.50 -8.44 4.65
CA SER A 164 2.73 -9.68 4.92
C SER A 164 3.61 -10.82 5.38
N ASP A 165 4.83 -10.92 4.86
CA ASP A 165 5.88 -11.85 5.26
C ASP A 165 6.31 -11.67 6.72
N ARG A 166 6.48 -10.41 7.18
CA ARG A 166 6.81 -10.10 8.59
C ARG A 166 5.65 -10.43 9.52
N VAL A 167 4.44 -10.05 9.12
CA VAL A 167 3.21 -10.33 9.89
C VAL A 167 3.02 -11.84 10.04
N ALA A 168 3.26 -12.61 8.98
CA ALA A 168 3.14 -14.07 9.01
C ALA A 168 4.09 -14.73 10.03
N VAL A 169 5.29 -14.18 10.25
CA VAL A 169 6.25 -14.71 11.23
C VAL A 169 6.17 -14.01 12.60
N GLY A 170 5.23 -13.06 12.78
CA GLY A 170 5.03 -12.36 14.06
C GLY A 170 6.15 -11.38 14.43
N THR A 171 6.83 -10.80 13.45
CA THR A 171 7.83 -9.74 13.62
C THR A 171 7.21 -8.41 13.23
N GLU A 172 6.38 -7.85 14.10
CA GLU A 172 5.72 -6.56 13.92
C GLU A 172 6.70 -5.37 14.02
#